data_75555fe5d996981e66139efeaa1542e4
#
_entry.id   75555fe5d996981e66139efeaa1542e4
#
_cell.length_a   1.000
_cell.length_b   1.000
_cell.length_c   1.000
_cell.angle_alpha   90.00
_cell.angle_beta   90.00
_cell.angle_gamma   90.00
#
_symmetry.space_group_name_H-M   'P 1'
#
loop_
_entity.id
_entity.type
_entity.pdbx_description
1 polymer ?
#
loop_
_entity_poly.entity_id
_entity_poly.type
_entity_poly.pdbx_seq_one_letter_code
_entity_poly.pdbx_strand_id
1 'polypeptide(L)'
;RFATSTTLPIVLDSTEPAVLRAGLEHLGGRCVINSVNYEDGDGPESRFARIMPIAKEHGAALIALTIDEEGQARDREWKLRVARRLISDLTTRWGIATSDIIIDCLTFPIATGQEETRRDALETIEAIRQLKSEFPTVQTTLGVSNVSFGLNPAARIVLNSVFLAEAVNAGLDSAIVHPSKITPMARIPEKQREVALDLIYDRRKFDGDICTYDPLARFLELFEGVEVKSNRQSRAAELAALPLTERLQKRIIDGEKNGLEEDLQEARQAGITPLSIINDHLLEGM
;
A
#
# COMPACT_ATOMS: atom_id res chain seq x y z
N ARG A 1 -18.95 9.41 9.22
CA ARG A 1 -18.96 9.85 7.82
C ARG A 1 -18.78 8.65 6.87
N PHE A 2 -17.71 7.85 6.96
CA PHE A 2 -17.51 6.70 6.06
C PHE A 2 -18.65 5.68 6.10
N ALA A 3 -19.18 5.38 7.30
CA ALA A 3 -20.27 4.42 7.48
C ALA A 3 -21.54 4.73 6.65
N THR A 4 -21.74 6.00 6.28
CA THR A 4 -22.93 6.46 5.53
C THR A 4 -22.62 6.95 4.12
N SER A 5 -21.33 6.99 3.73
CA SER A 5 -20.88 7.59 2.47
C SER A 5 -20.35 6.57 1.45
N THR A 6 -20.19 5.30 1.85
CA THR A 6 -19.69 4.24 0.97
C THR A 6 -20.37 2.91 1.25
N THR A 7 -20.50 2.10 0.20
CA THR A 7 -20.92 0.69 0.26
C THR A 7 -19.74 -0.25 0.07
N LEU A 8 -18.53 0.29 -0.11
CA LEU A 8 -17.32 -0.51 -0.26
C LEU A 8 -16.87 -1.07 1.10
N PRO A 9 -16.22 -2.25 1.13
CA PRO A 9 -15.60 -2.79 2.33
C PRO A 9 -14.60 -1.80 2.92
N ILE A 10 -14.63 -1.65 4.25
CA ILE A 10 -13.70 -0.77 4.97
C ILE A 10 -12.67 -1.62 5.68
N VAL A 11 -11.39 -1.28 5.49
CA VAL A 11 -10.25 -1.86 6.21
C VAL A 11 -9.90 -0.93 7.36
N LEU A 12 -9.94 -1.43 8.59
CA LEU A 12 -9.51 -0.73 9.79
C LEU A 12 -8.03 -1.02 10.03
N ASP A 13 -7.21 0.01 9.94
CA ASP A 13 -5.76 -0.08 10.09
C ASP A 13 -5.34 0.59 11.41
N SER A 14 -5.09 -0.22 12.43
CA SER A 14 -4.63 0.23 13.74
C SER A 14 -3.94 -0.89 14.52
N THR A 15 -2.97 -0.51 15.33
CA THR A 15 -2.32 -1.42 16.30
C THR A 15 -3.08 -1.50 17.63
N GLU A 16 -4.03 -0.59 17.88
CA GLU A 16 -4.74 -0.44 19.15
C GLU A 16 -6.09 -1.19 19.15
N PRO A 17 -6.28 -2.23 19.97
CA PRO A 17 -7.53 -2.98 20.04
C PRO A 17 -8.76 -2.12 20.33
N ALA A 18 -8.63 -1.09 21.18
CA ALA A 18 -9.72 -0.17 21.51
C ALA A 18 -10.18 0.65 20.28
N VAL A 19 -9.24 1.07 19.41
CA VAL A 19 -9.53 1.78 18.17
C VAL A 19 -10.23 0.87 17.16
N LEU A 20 -9.77 -0.38 17.04
CA LEU A 20 -10.40 -1.39 16.17
C LEU A 20 -11.84 -1.66 16.63
N ARG A 21 -12.07 -1.88 17.94
CA ARG A 21 -13.42 -2.08 18.50
C ARG A 21 -14.33 -0.89 18.18
N ALA A 22 -13.90 0.33 18.51
CA ALA A 22 -14.67 1.53 18.25
C ALA A 22 -14.99 1.71 16.75
N GLY A 23 -14.04 1.41 15.87
CA GLY A 23 -14.25 1.43 14.43
C GLY A 23 -15.31 0.43 13.98
N LEU A 24 -15.23 -0.82 14.43
CA LEU A 24 -16.18 -1.88 14.08
C LEU A 24 -17.60 -1.59 14.58
N GLU A 25 -17.76 -1.03 15.79
CA GLU A 25 -19.06 -0.63 16.36
C GLU A 25 -19.76 0.47 15.54
N HIS A 26 -19.02 1.28 14.80
CA HIS A 26 -19.56 2.39 14.01
C HIS A 26 -19.74 2.06 12.52
N LEU A 27 -19.32 0.88 12.07
CA LEU A 27 -19.39 0.46 10.66
C LEU A 27 -20.37 -0.70 10.51
N GLY A 28 -21.19 -0.62 9.48
CA GLY A 28 -22.07 -1.72 9.06
C GLY A 28 -21.38 -2.68 8.10
N GLY A 29 -21.90 -3.92 8.03
CA GLY A 29 -21.37 -4.94 7.13
C GLY A 29 -20.08 -5.58 7.63
N ARG A 30 -19.42 -6.35 6.77
CA ARG A 30 -18.16 -7.02 7.09
C ARG A 30 -16.99 -6.09 6.84
N CYS A 31 -16.30 -5.70 7.91
CA CYS A 31 -15.05 -4.95 7.84
C CYS A 31 -13.84 -5.89 7.84
N VAL A 32 -12.69 -5.35 7.50
CA VAL A 32 -11.40 -6.05 7.57
C VAL A 32 -10.55 -5.38 8.63
N ILE A 33 -9.89 -6.16 9.48
CA ILE A 33 -8.90 -5.67 10.44
C ILE A 33 -7.51 -5.81 9.82
N ASN A 34 -6.75 -4.74 9.77
CA ASN A 34 -5.34 -4.72 9.45
C ASN A 34 -4.57 -4.30 10.72
N SER A 35 -3.90 -5.20 11.40
CA SER A 35 -3.60 -6.58 11.10
C SER A 35 -3.38 -7.41 12.37
N VAL A 36 -3.23 -8.73 12.20
CA VAL A 36 -2.76 -9.65 13.23
C VAL A 36 -1.44 -10.30 12.81
N ASN A 37 -0.60 -10.67 13.76
CA ASN A 37 0.67 -11.39 13.55
C ASN A 37 1.17 -11.96 14.89
N TYR A 38 2.32 -12.65 14.86
CA TYR A 38 2.95 -13.24 16.05
C TYR A 38 4.21 -12.50 16.52
N GLU A 39 4.35 -11.20 16.24
CA GLU A 39 5.53 -10.43 16.67
C GLU A 39 5.78 -10.53 18.18
N ASP A 40 4.71 -10.51 18.99
CA ASP A 40 4.72 -10.69 20.43
C ASP A 40 4.13 -12.08 20.87
N GLY A 41 4.16 -13.04 19.95
CA GLY A 41 3.65 -14.39 20.14
C GLY A 41 2.13 -14.52 20.09
N ASP A 42 1.60 -15.63 20.64
CA ASP A 42 0.17 -15.94 20.69
C ASP A 42 -0.36 -16.14 22.13
N GLY A 43 0.44 -15.78 23.12
CA GLY A 43 0.08 -15.81 24.53
C GLY A 43 -1.10 -14.86 24.85
N PRO A 44 -1.75 -15.01 26.02
CA PRO A 44 -2.96 -14.26 26.37
C PRO A 44 -2.78 -12.74 26.40
N GLU A 45 -1.57 -12.25 26.63
CA GLU A 45 -1.23 -10.83 26.65
C GLU A 45 -0.81 -10.29 25.27
N SER A 46 -0.63 -11.16 24.27
CA SER A 46 -0.24 -10.77 22.93
C SER A 46 -1.31 -9.91 22.25
N ARG A 47 -0.88 -9.06 21.31
CA ARG A 47 -1.79 -8.29 20.47
C ARG A 47 -2.71 -9.22 19.66
N PHE A 48 -2.17 -10.33 19.17
CA PHE A 48 -2.95 -11.37 18.50
C PHE A 48 -4.12 -11.83 19.37
N ALA A 49 -3.87 -12.28 20.61
CA ALA A 49 -4.90 -12.78 21.51
C ALA A 49 -5.93 -11.71 21.92
N ARG A 50 -5.54 -10.42 21.98
CA ARG A 50 -6.45 -9.31 22.31
C ARG A 50 -7.34 -8.88 21.14
N ILE A 51 -6.86 -9.01 19.89
CA ILE A 51 -7.63 -8.65 18.70
C ILE A 51 -8.64 -9.75 18.32
N MET A 52 -8.30 -11.01 18.48
CA MET A 52 -9.12 -12.14 18.01
C MET A 52 -10.56 -12.17 18.58
N PRO A 53 -10.82 -11.92 19.88
CA PRO A 53 -12.18 -11.81 20.40
C PRO A 53 -12.99 -10.70 19.73
N ILE A 54 -12.37 -9.54 19.45
CA ILE A 54 -13.00 -8.41 18.77
C ILE A 54 -13.37 -8.79 17.34
N ALA A 55 -12.45 -9.40 16.60
CA ALA A 55 -12.70 -9.85 15.24
C ALA A 55 -13.87 -10.85 15.17
N LYS A 56 -13.90 -11.80 16.09
CA LYS A 56 -14.95 -12.81 16.17
C LYS A 56 -16.32 -12.23 16.53
N GLU A 57 -16.37 -11.32 17.52
CA GLU A 57 -17.59 -10.63 17.95
C GLU A 57 -18.27 -9.88 16.81
N HIS A 58 -17.47 -9.22 15.96
CA HIS A 58 -17.95 -8.40 14.86
C HIS A 58 -17.98 -9.11 13.50
N GLY A 59 -17.57 -10.38 13.41
CA GLY A 59 -17.51 -11.14 12.17
C GLY A 59 -16.56 -10.51 11.11
N ALA A 60 -15.48 -9.88 11.57
CA ALA A 60 -14.52 -9.21 10.70
C ALA A 60 -13.61 -10.19 9.96
N ALA A 61 -13.23 -9.88 8.73
CA ALA A 61 -12.12 -10.53 8.06
C ALA A 61 -10.78 -9.98 8.57
N LEU A 62 -9.70 -10.73 8.38
CA LEU A 62 -8.40 -10.45 8.98
C LEU A 62 -7.29 -10.39 7.94
N ILE A 63 -6.52 -9.32 7.92
CA ILE A 63 -5.19 -9.32 7.32
C ILE A 63 -4.23 -9.88 8.36
N ALA A 64 -3.50 -10.94 7.99
CA ALA A 64 -2.54 -11.63 8.82
C ALA A 64 -1.15 -11.52 8.17
N LEU A 65 -0.22 -10.85 8.87
CA LEU A 65 1.13 -10.58 8.38
C LEU A 65 2.05 -11.77 8.66
N THR A 66 2.94 -12.09 7.73
CA THR A 66 3.96 -13.12 7.92
C THR A 66 5.11 -12.60 8.81
N ILE A 67 4.77 -12.32 10.07
CA ILE A 67 5.67 -11.91 11.16
C ILE A 67 5.49 -12.89 12.32
N ASP A 68 6.57 -13.43 12.83
CA ASP A 68 6.59 -14.25 14.03
C ASP A 68 7.57 -13.70 15.08
N GLU A 69 7.80 -14.45 16.12
CA GLU A 69 8.67 -14.07 17.24
C GLU A 69 10.14 -13.90 16.82
N GLU A 70 10.54 -14.44 15.67
CA GLU A 70 11.87 -14.26 15.08
C GLU A 70 11.97 -12.94 14.28
N GLY A 71 10.81 -12.35 13.88
CA GLY A 71 10.70 -11.10 13.14
C GLY A 71 9.90 -11.20 11.85
N GLN A 72 10.17 -10.28 10.93
CA GLN A 72 9.50 -10.19 9.62
C GLN A 72 10.09 -11.22 8.66
N ALA A 73 9.28 -12.19 8.21
CA ALA A 73 9.71 -13.24 7.31
C ALA A 73 10.16 -12.67 5.94
N ARG A 74 11.41 -12.94 5.55
CA ARG A 74 11.98 -12.42 4.30
C ARG A 74 11.98 -13.45 3.18
N ASP A 75 12.46 -14.65 3.44
CA ASP A 75 12.50 -15.73 2.45
C ASP A 75 11.16 -16.47 2.33
N ARG A 76 10.98 -17.17 1.22
CA ARG A 76 9.76 -17.90 0.88
C ARG A 76 9.39 -18.92 1.95
N GLU A 77 10.35 -19.73 2.42
CA GLU A 77 10.06 -20.82 3.36
C GLU A 77 9.59 -20.27 4.71
N TRP A 78 10.20 -19.20 5.19
CA TRP A 78 9.78 -18.54 6.42
C TRP A 78 8.39 -17.90 6.27
N LYS A 79 8.13 -17.19 5.16
CA LYS A 79 6.80 -16.64 4.87
C LYS A 79 5.72 -17.72 4.89
N LEU A 80 5.96 -18.85 4.25
CA LEU A 80 5.03 -19.98 4.21
C LEU A 80 4.87 -20.65 5.57
N ARG A 81 5.94 -20.81 6.33
CA ARG A 81 5.91 -21.36 7.70
C ARG A 81 4.95 -20.54 8.57
N VAL A 82 5.13 -19.22 8.58
CA VAL A 82 4.28 -18.31 9.37
C VAL A 82 2.85 -18.28 8.84
N ALA A 83 2.65 -18.19 7.53
CA ALA A 83 1.33 -18.21 6.93
C ALA A 83 0.54 -19.49 7.26
N ARG A 84 1.16 -20.67 7.18
CA ARG A 84 0.54 -21.95 7.55
C ARG A 84 0.14 -22.00 9.03
N ARG A 85 1.00 -21.46 9.93
CA ARG A 85 0.69 -21.33 11.37
C ARG A 85 -0.51 -20.41 11.58
N LEU A 86 -0.51 -19.22 10.96
CA LEU A 86 -1.62 -18.26 11.03
C LEU A 86 -2.94 -18.89 10.54
N ILE A 87 -2.94 -19.50 9.36
CA ILE A 87 -4.13 -20.14 8.78
C ILE A 87 -4.65 -21.25 9.70
N SER A 88 -3.76 -22.11 10.20
CA SER A 88 -4.12 -23.19 11.13
C SER A 88 -4.76 -22.65 12.39
N ASP A 89 -4.14 -21.68 13.07
CA ASP A 89 -4.66 -21.13 14.33
C ASP A 89 -5.97 -20.37 14.10
N LEU A 90 -6.05 -19.54 13.08
CA LEU A 90 -7.26 -18.76 12.76
C LEU A 90 -8.45 -19.67 12.47
N THR A 91 -8.24 -20.78 11.78
CA THR A 91 -9.31 -21.72 11.44
C THR A 91 -9.66 -22.66 12.59
N THR A 92 -8.67 -23.30 13.22
CA THR A 92 -8.93 -24.36 14.21
C THR A 92 -9.20 -23.84 15.61
N ARG A 93 -8.48 -22.80 16.06
CA ARG A 93 -8.60 -22.23 17.40
C ARG A 93 -9.67 -21.15 17.47
N TRP A 94 -9.77 -20.33 16.41
CA TRP A 94 -10.65 -19.17 16.42
C TRP A 94 -11.91 -19.34 15.55
N GLY A 95 -11.96 -20.35 14.70
CA GLY A 95 -13.13 -20.66 13.87
C GLY A 95 -13.38 -19.62 12.76
N ILE A 96 -12.33 -18.93 12.30
CA ILE A 96 -12.38 -17.99 11.17
C ILE A 96 -12.44 -18.81 9.88
N ALA A 97 -13.36 -18.48 8.98
CA ALA A 97 -13.42 -19.12 7.67
C ALA A 97 -12.17 -18.78 6.84
N THR A 98 -11.65 -19.71 6.05
CA THR A 98 -10.48 -19.47 5.20
C THR A 98 -10.68 -18.33 4.21
N SER A 99 -11.93 -18.10 3.75
CA SER A 99 -12.31 -16.97 2.89
C SER A 99 -12.21 -15.59 3.56
N ASP A 100 -12.14 -15.56 4.89
CA ASP A 100 -12.05 -14.34 5.70
C ASP A 100 -10.61 -14.08 6.18
N ILE A 101 -9.66 -14.91 5.76
CA ILE A 101 -8.24 -14.77 6.04
C ILE A 101 -7.56 -14.17 4.81
N ILE A 102 -6.82 -13.09 5.01
CA ILE A 102 -6.05 -12.37 3.99
C ILE A 102 -4.59 -12.37 4.43
N ILE A 103 -3.74 -13.17 3.79
CA ILE A 103 -2.31 -13.22 4.15
C ILE A 103 -1.55 -12.10 3.45
N ASP A 104 -0.80 -11.32 4.21
CA ASP A 104 0.21 -10.40 3.71
C ASP A 104 1.60 -11.05 3.83
N CYS A 105 2.17 -11.43 2.69
CA CYS A 105 3.50 -12.01 2.60
C CYS A 105 4.63 -11.01 2.81
N LEU A 106 4.34 -9.76 3.13
CA LEU A 106 5.24 -8.64 3.28
C LEU A 106 6.02 -8.29 2.00
N THR A 107 6.32 -7.03 1.88
CA THR A 107 7.11 -6.47 0.78
C THR A 107 8.25 -5.64 1.35
N PHE A 108 9.47 -5.90 0.91
CA PHE A 108 10.67 -5.19 1.35
C PHE A 108 11.31 -4.40 0.21
N PRO A 109 12.06 -3.33 0.52
CA PRO A 109 12.80 -2.57 -0.48
C PRO A 109 13.90 -3.43 -1.13
N ILE A 110 13.93 -3.49 -2.48
CA ILE A 110 14.95 -4.22 -3.24
C ILE A 110 16.01 -3.31 -3.86
N ALA A 111 15.86 -2.01 -3.67
CA ALA A 111 16.77 -1.01 -4.24
C ALA A 111 17.76 -0.43 -3.20
N THR A 112 18.03 -1.17 -2.12
CA THR A 112 18.93 -0.73 -1.05
C THR A 112 20.41 -0.90 -1.39
N GLY A 113 20.75 -1.74 -2.36
CA GLY A 113 22.12 -2.15 -2.68
C GLY A 113 22.69 -3.25 -1.78
N GLN A 114 21.96 -3.66 -0.73
CA GLN A 114 22.38 -4.74 0.17
C GLN A 114 22.11 -6.11 -0.47
N GLU A 115 23.06 -7.03 -0.33
CA GLU A 115 22.97 -8.35 -0.99
C GLU A 115 21.77 -9.17 -0.49
N GLU A 116 21.52 -9.14 0.80
CA GLU A 116 20.44 -9.88 1.46
C GLU A 116 19.03 -9.43 1.02
N THR A 117 18.88 -8.22 0.45
CA THR A 117 17.58 -7.69 0.02
C THR A 117 17.28 -7.95 -1.45
N ARG A 118 18.27 -8.38 -2.23
CA ARG A 118 18.19 -8.54 -3.68
C ARG A 118 17.04 -9.43 -4.15
N ARG A 119 16.75 -10.46 -3.37
CA ARG A 119 15.74 -11.49 -3.72
C ARG A 119 14.40 -11.30 -3.04
N ASP A 120 14.23 -10.30 -2.18
CA ASP A 120 13.00 -10.13 -1.39
C ASP A 120 11.72 -10.07 -2.24
N ALA A 121 11.76 -9.42 -3.41
CA ALA A 121 10.61 -9.37 -4.31
C ALA A 121 10.29 -10.74 -4.92
N LEU A 122 11.30 -11.47 -5.38
CA LEU A 122 11.15 -12.83 -5.89
C LEU A 122 10.60 -13.77 -4.81
N GLU A 123 11.16 -13.73 -3.60
CA GLU A 123 10.72 -14.56 -2.48
C GLU A 123 9.25 -14.30 -2.12
N THR A 124 8.81 -13.03 -2.19
CA THR A 124 7.41 -12.65 -1.97
C THR A 124 6.49 -13.19 -3.07
N ILE A 125 6.86 -13.06 -4.35
CA ILE A 125 6.09 -13.56 -5.50
C ILE A 125 5.93 -15.09 -5.41
N GLU A 126 7.03 -15.80 -5.12
CA GLU A 126 7.02 -17.26 -5.01
C GLU A 126 6.21 -17.74 -3.77
N ALA A 127 6.27 -17.01 -2.65
CA ALA A 127 5.45 -17.30 -1.49
C ALA A 127 3.96 -17.18 -1.80
N ILE A 128 3.53 -16.11 -2.50
CA ILE A 128 2.13 -15.94 -2.93
C ILE A 128 1.71 -17.09 -3.83
N ARG A 129 2.51 -17.43 -4.84
CA ARG A 129 2.21 -18.52 -5.79
C ARG A 129 1.99 -19.84 -5.07
N GLN A 130 2.88 -20.19 -4.16
CA GLN A 130 2.80 -21.43 -3.40
C GLN A 130 1.63 -21.40 -2.41
N LEU A 131 1.41 -20.27 -1.71
CA LEU A 131 0.29 -20.14 -0.78
C LEU A 131 -1.06 -20.31 -1.48
N LYS A 132 -1.25 -19.71 -2.66
CA LYS A 132 -2.48 -19.87 -3.44
C LYS A 132 -2.69 -21.28 -3.95
N SER A 133 -1.61 -22.01 -4.22
CA SER A 133 -1.68 -23.44 -4.60
C SER A 133 -2.09 -24.32 -3.40
N GLU A 134 -1.58 -24.04 -2.20
CA GLU A 134 -1.87 -24.82 -0.99
C GLU A 134 -3.23 -24.46 -0.36
N PHE A 135 -3.61 -23.18 -0.40
CA PHE A 135 -4.82 -22.64 0.24
C PHE A 135 -5.62 -21.77 -0.75
N PRO A 136 -6.29 -22.36 -1.76
CA PRO A 136 -6.95 -21.59 -2.83
C PRO A 136 -8.04 -20.62 -2.33
N THR A 137 -8.65 -20.89 -1.18
CA THR A 137 -9.72 -20.06 -0.59
C THR A 137 -9.20 -18.94 0.30
N VAL A 138 -7.94 -18.99 0.73
CA VAL A 138 -7.31 -17.91 1.49
C VAL A 138 -6.96 -16.77 0.52
N GLN A 139 -7.26 -15.55 0.94
CA GLN A 139 -6.95 -14.35 0.16
C GLN A 139 -5.53 -13.88 0.46
N THR A 140 -4.99 -13.07 -0.44
CA THR A 140 -3.65 -12.46 -0.29
C THR A 140 -3.70 -10.96 -0.51
N THR A 141 -2.84 -10.23 0.19
CA THR A 141 -2.64 -8.79 0.01
C THR A 141 -1.17 -8.42 0.11
N LEU A 142 -0.80 -7.24 -0.38
CA LEU A 142 0.54 -6.66 -0.22
C LEU A 142 0.49 -5.14 -0.09
N GLY A 143 1.33 -4.58 0.77
CA GLY A 143 1.74 -3.18 0.74
C GLY A 143 2.78 -2.95 -0.37
N VAL A 144 2.33 -2.83 -1.62
CA VAL A 144 3.19 -2.85 -2.82
C VAL A 144 4.28 -1.78 -2.83
N SER A 145 3.99 -0.58 -2.33
CA SER A 145 4.91 0.56 -2.44
C SER A 145 6.23 0.39 -1.67
N ASN A 146 6.30 -0.59 -0.78
CA ASN A 146 7.52 -0.89 -0.01
C ASN A 146 8.65 -1.40 -0.91
N VAL A 147 8.35 -2.16 -2.00
CA VAL A 147 9.37 -2.70 -2.91
C VAL A 147 10.29 -1.63 -3.49
N SER A 148 9.78 -0.42 -3.66
CA SER A 148 10.47 0.70 -4.30
C SER A 148 10.94 1.78 -3.33
N PHE A 149 10.88 1.53 -2.02
CA PHE A 149 11.29 2.52 -1.04
C PHE A 149 12.75 2.94 -1.26
N GLY A 150 13.01 4.25 -1.19
CA GLY A 150 14.34 4.83 -1.44
C GLY A 150 14.59 5.28 -2.88
N LEU A 151 13.79 4.85 -3.86
CA LEU A 151 13.90 5.29 -5.25
C LEU A 151 13.23 6.65 -5.48
N ASN A 152 13.64 7.32 -6.57
CA ASN A 152 12.97 8.54 -7.02
C ASN A 152 11.50 8.25 -7.46
N PRO A 153 10.61 9.26 -7.47
CA PRO A 153 9.19 9.04 -7.73
C PRO A 153 8.88 8.39 -9.09
N ALA A 154 9.65 8.67 -10.15
CA ALA A 154 9.43 8.09 -11.48
C ALA A 154 9.76 6.59 -11.49
N ALA A 155 10.91 6.23 -10.93
CA ALA A 155 11.34 4.86 -10.77
C ALA A 155 10.35 4.05 -9.91
N ARG A 156 9.83 4.66 -8.82
CA ARG A 156 8.83 4.03 -7.95
C ARG A 156 7.55 3.66 -8.69
N ILE A 157 7.04 4.55 -9.55
CA ILE A 157 5.82 4.28 -10.33
C ILE A 157 6.02 3.04 -11.20
N VAL A 158 7.16 2.95 -11.90
CA VAL A 158 7.45 1.82 -12.77
C VAL A 158 7.64 0.54 -11.98
N LEU A 159 8.51 0.54 -10.96
CA LEU A 159 8.78 -0.66 -10.17
C LEU A 159 7.54 -1.19 -9.46
N ASN A 160 6.75 -0.31 -8.82
CA ASN A 160 5.50 -0.71 -8.17
C ASN A 160 4.50 -1.33 -9.17
N SER A 161 4.39 -0.75 -10.37
CA SER A 161 3.45 -1.22 -11.38
C SER A 161 3.84 -2.59 -11.94
N VAL A 162 5.13 -2.80 -12.21
CA VAL A 162 5.64 -4.08 -12.70
C VAL A 162 5.55 -5.15 -11.60
N PHE A 163 5.95 -4.83 -10.37
CA PHE A 163 5.87 -5.74 -9.24
C PHE A 163 4.42 -6.14 -8.94
N LEU A 164 3.47 -5.19 -8.96
CA LEU A 164 2.05 -5.50 -8.79
C LEU A 164 1.56 -6.46 -9.87
N ALA A 165 1.93 -6.25 -11.14
CA ALA A 165 1.53 -7.13 -12.23
C ALA A 165 2.06 -8.55 -12.03
N GLU A 166 3.33 -8.71 -11.63
CA GLU A 166 3.94 -10.02 -11.36
C GLU A 166 3.31 -10.70 -10.14
N ALA A 167 3.00 -9.95 -9.07
CA ALA A 167 2.30 -10.47 -7.92
C ALA A 167 0.88 -10.95 -8.26
N VAL A 168 0.13 -10.19 -9.08
CA VAL A 168 -1.20 -10.60 -9.58
C VAL A 168 -1.09 -11.87 -10.44
N ASN A 169 -0.10 -11.98 -11.30
CA ASN A 169 0.17 -13.19 -12.07
C ASN A 169 0.50 -14.41 -11.17
N ALA A 170 1.05 -14.17 -9.98
CA ALA A 170 1.31 -15.20 -8.99
C ALA A 170 0.07 -15.56 -8.14
N GLY A 171 -1.02 -14.80 -8.24
CA GLY A 171 -2.28 -15.06 -7.54
C GLY A 171 -2.61 -14.06 -6.42
N LEU A 172 -1.99 -12.87 -6.41
CA LEU A 172 -2.36 -11.80 -5.47
C LEU A 172 -3.80 -11.35 -5.68
N ASP A 173 -4.62 -11.35 -4.62
CA ASP A 173 -6.05 -11.01 -4.68
C ASP A 173 -6.31 -9.52 -4.46
N SER A 174 -5.51 -8.85 -3.63
CA SER A 174 -5.68 -7.43 -3.29
C SER A 174 -4.33 -6.74 -3.03
N ALA A 175 -4.33 -5.42 -3.05
CA ALA A 175 -3.11 -4.64 -2.80
C ALA A 175 -3.40 -3.30 -2.14
N ILE A 176 -2.52 -2.88 -1.23
CA ILE A 176 -2.52 -1.53 -0.66
C ILE A 176 -1.63 -0.67 -1.56
N VAL A 177 -2.26 0.19 -2.36
CA VAL A 177 -1.60 1.04 -3.35
C VAL A 177 -2.25 2.42 -3.43
N HIS A 178 -1.53 3.39 -3.98
CA HIS A 178 -2.12 4.64 -4.44
C HIS A 178 -2.52 4.46 -5.92
N PRO A 179 -3.82 4.33 -6.27
CA PRO A 179 -4.24 3.93 -7.61
C PRO A 179 -3.71 4.82 -8.73
N SER A 180 -3.63 6.15 -8.50
CA SER A 180 -3.12 7.09 -9.52
C SER A 180 -1.62 6.97 -9.78
N LYS A 181 -0.89 6.18 -8.98
CA LYS A 181 0.55 5.91 -9.13
C LYS A 181 0.84 4.52 -9.69
N ILE A 182 -0.17 3.80 -10.13
CA ILE A 182 -0.04 2.53 -10.83
C ILE A 182 -0.28 2.77 -12.31
N THR A 183 0.68 2.38 -13.13
CA THR A 183 0.63 2.51 -14.58
C THR A 183 0.39 1.14 -15.21
N PRO A 184 -0.60 0.99 -16.11
CA PRO A 184 -0.80 -0.26 -16.85
C PRO A 184 0.48 -0.68 -17.58
N MET A 185 0.80 -1.97 -17.56
CA MET A 185 2.02 -2.54 -18.17
C MET A 185 2.25 -2.11 -19.62
N ALA A 186 1.17 -2.02 -20.42
CA ALA A 186 1.24 -1.59 -21.82
C ALA A 186 1.67 -0.12 -22.02
N ARG A 187 1.60 0.70 -20.97
CA ARG A 187 2.02 2.12 -21.02
C ARG A 187 3.44 2.33 -20.50
N ILE A 188 4.06 1.31 -19.92
CA ILE A 188 5.45 1.37 -19.45
C ILE A 188 6.36 1.09 -20.64
N PRO A 189 7.34 1.97 -20.94
CA PRO A 189 8.32 1.72 -22.01
C PRO A 189 9.00 0.36 -21.85
N GLU A 190 9.14 -0.38 -22.93
CA GLU A 190 9.65 -1.76 -22.94
C GLU A 190 10.96 -1.91 -22.16
N LYS A 191 11.93 -1.04 -22.43
CA LYS A 191 13.23 -1.04 -21.75
C LYS A 191 13.11 -0.86 -20.22
N GLN A 192 12.21 0.01 -19.76
CA GLN A 192 11.99 0.22 -18.33
C GLN A 192 11.33 -1.01 -17.69
N ARG A 193 10.39 -1.64 -18.40
CA ARG A 193 9.71 -2.85 -17.97
C ARG A 193 10.67 -4.03 -17.86
N GLU A 194 11.51 -4.25 -18.86
CA GLU A 194 12.51 -5.32 -18.86
C GLU A 194 13.49 -5.18 -17.69
N VAL A 195 14.06 -4.00 -17.51
CA VAL A 195 15.02 -3.77 -16.41
C VAL A 195 14.33 -3.86 -15.03
N ALA A 196 13.06 -3.45 -14.93
CA ALA A 196 12.30 -3.64 -13.69
C ALA A 196 12.05 -5.13 -13.39
N LEU A 197 11.74 -5.95 -14.42
CA LEU A 197 11.62 -7.40 -14.27
C LEU A 197 12.97 -8.03 -13.88
N ASP A 198 14.06 -7.60 -14.50
CA ASP A 198 15.39 -8.10 -14.14
C ASP A 198 15.74 -7.75 -12.68
N LEU A 199 15.34 -6.58 -12.19
CA LEU A 199 15.53 -6.17 -10.81
C LEU A 199 14.68 -7.01 -9.84
N ILE A 200 13.39 -7.21 -10.15
CA ILE A 200 12.46 -8.00 -9.32
C ILE A 200 12.93 -9.45 -9.17
N TYR A 201 13.44 -10.04 -10.26
CA TYR A 201 13.91 -11.43 -10.30
C TYR A 201 15.41 -11.60 -10.06
N ASP A 202 16.13 -10.52 -9.69
CA ASP A 202 17.59 -10.51 -9.45
C ASP A 202 18.39 -11.19 -10.58
N ARG A 203 18.10 -10.83 -11.84
CA ARG A 203 18.74 -11.42 -13.03
C ARG A 203 20.09 -10.78 -13.31
N ARG A 204 20.98 -10.76 -12.33
CA ARG A 204 22.38 -10.34 -12.51
C ARG A 204 23.12 -11.29 -13.45
N LYS A 205 24.14 -10.76 -14.13
CA LYS A 205 25.05 -11.56 -14.96
C LYS A 205 26.48 -11.43 -14.45
N PHE A 206 27.20 -12.53 -14.46
CA PHE A 206 28.57 -12.62 -13.97
C PHE A 206 29.48 -13.24 -15.03
N ASP A 207 30.74 -12.78 -15.04
CA ASP A 207 31.86 -13.44 -15.74
C ASP A 207 32.89 -13.78 -14.65
N GLY A 208 32.94 -15.04 -14.25
CA GLY A 208 33.61 -15.44 -13.01
C GLY A 208 32.99 -14.73 -11.80
N ASP A 209 33.81 -14.05 -11.02
CA ASP A 209 33.39 -13.28 -9.85
C ASP A 209 33.00 -11.82 -10.16
N ILE A 210 33.10 -11.40 -11.42
CA ILE A 210 32.85 -10.02 -11.85
C ILE A 210 31.39 -9.90 -12.28
N CYS A 211 30.61 -9.03 -11.60
CA CYS A 211 29.25 -8.68 -12.04
C CYS A 211 29.32 -7.81 -13.29
N THR A 212 28.93 -8.36 -14.43
CA THR A 212 28.92 -7.67 -15.74
C THR A 212 27.60 -6.96 -16.03
N TYR A 213 26.53 -7.34 -15.35
CA TYR A 213 25.22 -6.70 -15.43
C TYR A 213 24.55 -6.70 -14.08
N ASP A 214 24.30 -5.52 -13.51
CA ASP A 214 23.51 -5.33 -12.29
C ASP A 214 22.20 -4.58 -12.65
N PRO A 215 21.03 -5.25 -12.54
CA PRO A 215 19.76 -4.62 -12.88
C PRO A 215 19.43 -3.41 -11.99
N LEU A 216 19.92 -3.34 -10.73
CA LEU A 216 19.73 -2.18 -9.88
C LEU A 216 20.47 -0.95 -10.45
N ALA A 217 21.76 -1.11 -10.76
CA ALA A 217 22.55 -0.03 -11.35
C ALA A 217 21.90 0.44 -12.66
N ARG A 218 21.48 -0.51 -13.50
CA ARG A 218 20.82 -0.22 -14.79
C ARG A 218 19.48 0.47 -14.60
N PHE A 219 18.70 0.07 -13.59
CA PHE A 219 17.41 0.69 -13.28
C PHE A 219 17.58 2.14 -12.81
N LEU A 220 18.56 2.40 -11.94
CA LEU A 220 18.87 3.76 -11.47
C LEU A 220 19.30 4.68 -12.60
N GLU A 221 20.17 4.21 -13.54
CA GLU A 221 20.56 4.97 -14.73
C GLU A 221 19.38 5.40 -15.60
N LEU A 222 18.34 4.52 -15.75
CA LEU A 222 17.17 4.83 -16.57
C LEU A 222 16.33 5.98 -16.02
N PHE A 223 16.46 6.28 -14.74
CA PHE A 223 15.71 7.33 -14.06
C PHE A 223 16.58 8.46 -13.53
N GLU A 224 17.87 8.49 -13.89
CA GLU A 224 18.76 9.60 -13.56
C GLU A 224 18.27 10.88 -14.26
N GLY A 225 18.06 11.95 -13.47
CA GLY A 225 17.55 13.23 -13.97
C GLY A 225 16.09 13.22 -14.45
N VAL A 226 15.37 12.10 -14.31
CA VAL A 226 13.93 12.05 -14.62
C VAL A 226 13.15 12.66 -13.47
N GLU A 227 12.69 13.90 -13.66
CA GLU A 227 11.69 14.49 -12.77
C GLU A 227 10.30 14.02 -13.19
N VAL A 228 9.54 13.44 -12.24
CA VAL A 228 8.09 13.36 -12.40
C VAL A 228 7.61 14.81 -12.36
N LYS A 229 7.12 15.36 -13.47
CA LYS A 229 6.29 16.55 -13.42
C LYS A 229 5.19 16.22 -12.41
N SER A 230 5.37 16.75 -11.19
CA SER A 230 4.42 16.43 -10.13
C SER A 230 3.06 16.90 -10.65
N ASN A 231 2.03 16.07 -10.53
CA ASN A 231 0.63 16.50 -10.67
C ASN A 231 0.37 17.77 -9.84
N ARG A 232 1.23 18.08 -8.89
CA ARG A 232 1.25 19.29 -8.07
C ARG A 232 1.56 20.56 -8.87
N GLN A 233 2.53 20.53 -9.80
CA GLN A 233 2.84 21.70 -10.65
C GLN A 233 1.79 21.88 -11.75
N SER A 234 1.30 20.79 -12.34
CA SER A 234 0.17 20.83 -13.26
C SER A 234 -1.11 21.28 -12.56
N ARG A 235 -1.41 20.75 -11.37
CA ARG A 235 -2.54 21.20 -10.53
C ARG A 235 -2.39 22.63 -10.03
N ALA A 236 -1.20 23.05 -9.64
CA ALA A 236 -0.96 24.44 -9.23
C ALA A 236 -1.16 25.41 -10.40
N ALA A 237 -0.73 25.02 -11.61
CA ALA A 237 -0.98 25.82 -12.83
C ALA A 237 -2.46 25.81 -13.23
N GLU A 238 -3.14 24.67 -13.14
CA GLU A 238 -4.58 24.55 -13.36
C GLU A 238 -5.38 25.38 -12.34
N LEU A 239 -5.02 25.31 -11.05
CA LEU A 239 -5.62 26.13 -10.00
C LEU A 239 -5.37 27.62 -10.24
N ALA A 240 -4.16 28.01 -10.59
CA ALA A 240 -3.82 29.41 -10.86
C ALA A 240 -4.58 29.98 -12.08
N ALA A 241 -5.02 29.15 -13.00
CA ALA A 241 -5.81 29.55 -14.16
C ALA A 241 -7.32 29.73 -13.85
N LEU A 242 -7.79 29.25 -12.69
CA LEU A 242 -9.19 29.40 -12.29
C LEU A 242 -9.50 30.78 -11.71
N PRO A 243 -10.75 31.28 -11.84
CA PRO A 243 -11.23 32.44 -11.08
C PRO A 243 -11.03 32.23 -9.58
N LEU A 244 -10.79 33.28 -8.82
CA LEU A 244 -10.45 33.25 -7.39
C LEU A 244 -11.47 32.43 -6.57
N THR A 245 -12.75 32.59 -6.83
CA THR A 245 -13.83 31.89 -6.12
C THR A 245 -13.82 30.39 -6.37
N GLU A 246 -13.66 29.95 -7.61
CA GLU A 246 -13.53 28.55 -7.99
C GLU A 246 -12.22 27.93 -7.46
N ARG A 247 -11.16 28.75 -7.40
CA ARG A 247 -9.85 28.35 -6.86
C ARG A 247 -9.95 28.04 -5.36
N LEU A 248 -10.64 28.87 -4.58
CA LEU A 248 -10.89 28.66 -3.16
C LEU A 248 -11.73 27.39 -2.90
N GLN A 249 -12.82 27.19 -3.64
CA GLN A 249 -13.64 25.97 -3.56
C GLN A 249 -12.82 24.72 -3.87
N LYS A 250 -12.05 24.76 -4.95
CA LYS A 250 -11.22 23.64 -5.40
C LYS A 250 -10.13 23.25 -4.39
N ARG A 251 -9.55 24.24 -3.68
CA ARG A 251 -8.58 23.97 -2.61
C ARG A 251 -9.21 23.21 -1.44
N ILE A 252 -10.45 23.51 -1.10
CA ILE A 252 -11.18 22.78 -0.05
C ILE A 252 -11.50 21.36 -0.49
N ILE A 253 -12.03 21.18 -1.71
CA ILE A 253 -12.36 19.88 -2.28
C ILE A 253 -11.12 18.97 -2.33
N ASP A 254 -9.98 19.53 -2.76
CA ASP A 254 -8.73 18.79 -2.95
C ASP A 254 -7.87 18.69 -1.67
N GLY A 255 -8.24 19.39 -0.57
CA GLY A 255 -7.47 19.49 0.67
C GLY A 255 -6.10 20.18 0.50
N GLU A 256 -5.97 21.07 -0.50
CA GLU A 256 -4.68 21.70 -0.88
C GLU A 256 -4.46 23.01 -0.07
N LYS A 257 -3.51 22.94 0.86
CA LYS A 257 -3.16 24.09 1.71
C LYS A 257 -2.17 25.08 1.07
N ASN A 258 -1.35 24.60 0.11
CA ASN A 258 -0.33 25.45 -0.49
C ASN A 258 -0.98 26.52 -1.38
N GLY A 259 -0.66 27.79 -1.14
CA GLY A 259 -1.23 28.94 -1.85
C GLY A 259 -2.65 29.34 -1.38
N LEU A 260 -3.22 28.68 -0.35
CA LEU A 260 -4.52 29.05 0.21
C LEU A 260 -4.46 30.41 0.90
N GLU A 261 -3.36 30.72 1.59
CA GLU A 261 -3.19 31.99 2.30
C GLU A 261 -3.13 33.17 1.32
N GLU A 262 -2.40 32.99 0.21
CA GLU A 262 -2.32 33.96 -0.87
C GLU A 262 -3.69 34.21 -1.51
N ASP A 263 -4.46 33.17 -1.79
CA ASP A 263 -5.80 33.26 -2.36
C ASP A 263 -6.80 33.95 -1.38
N LEU A 264 -6.68 33.69 -0.07
CA LEU A 264 -7.49 34.37 0.95
C LEU A 264 -7.13 35.85 1.07
N GLN A 265 -5.85 36.20 0.93
CA GLN A 265 -5.40 37.58 0.90
C GLN A 265 -5.92 38.31 -0.35
N GLU A 266 -5.86 37.66 -1.52
CA GLU A 266 -6.43 38.20 -2.77
C GLU A 266 -7.93 38.44 -2.65
N ALA A 267 -8.69 37.52 -2.06
CA ALA A 267 -10.12 37.67 -1.82
C ALA A 267 -10.44 38.87 -0.92
N ARG A 268 -9.65 39.07 0.13
CA ARG A 268 -9.81 40.25 1.02
C ARG A 268 -9.49 41.57 0.31
N GLN A 269 -8.46 41.58 -0.54
CA GLN A 269 -8.09 42.76 -1.34
C GLN A 269 -9.17 43.06 -2.39
N ALA A 270 -9.85 42.05 -2.92
CA ALA A 270 -10.99 42.19 -3.81
C ALA A 270 -12.28 42.63 -3.09
N GLY A 271 -12.23 42.90 -1.77
CA GLY A 271 -13.36 43.40 -0.98
C GLY A 271 -14.35 42.30 -0.53
N ILE A 272 -14.03 41.04 -0.70
CA ILE A 272 -14.89 39.91 -0.23
C ILE A 272 -14.74 39.82 1.29
N THR A 273 -15.86 39.85 2.01
CA THR A 273 -15.82 39.76 3.47
C THR A 273 -15.42 38.39 3.96
N PRO A 274 -14.74 38.25 5.10
CA PRO A 274 -14.37 36.93 5.64
C PRO A 274 -15.57 35.99 5.79
N LEU A 275 -16.73 36.48 6.16
CA LEU A 275 -17.94 35.69 6.30
C LEU A 275 -18.45 35.18 4.95
N SER A 276 -18.39 36.00 3.89
CA SER A 276 -18.72 35.60 2.53
C SER A 276 -17.73 34.57 1.97
N ILE A 277 -16.43 34.74 2.25
CA ILE A 277 -15.42 33.73 1.88
C ILE A 277 -15.79 32.36 2.48
N ILE A 278 -16.17 32.35 3.75
CA ILE A 278 -16.54 31.08 4.42
C ILE A 278 -17.83 30.50 3.84
N ASN A 279 -18.92 31.30 3.82
CA ASN A 279 -20.26 30.80 3.53
C ASN A 279 -20.48 30.54 2.02
N ASP A 280 -19.98 31.44 1.16
CA ASP A 280 -20.32 31.40 -0.26
C ASP A 280 -19.26 30.65 -1.10
N HIS A 281 -18.05 30.42 -0.54
CA HIS A 281 -16.95 29.82 -1.29
C HIS A 281 -16.35 28.57 -0.63
N LEU A 282 -16.03 28.64 0.67
CA LEU A 282 -15.39 27.49 1.32
C LEU A 282 -16.41 26.39 1.69
N LEU A 283 -17.60 26.75 2.17
CA LEU A 283 -18.65 25.78 2.52
C LEU A 283 -19.24 25.08 1.29
N GLU A 284 -19.30 25.74 0.14
CA GLU A 284 -19.71 25.08 -1.11
C GLU A 284 -18.71 24.01 -1.58
N GLY A 285 -17.43 24.11 -1.18
CA GLY A 285 -16.40 23.08 -1.43
C GLY A 285 -16.40 21.93 -0.43
N MET A 286 -17.21 21.98 0.61
CA MET A 286 -17.31 20.96 1.66
C MET A 286 -18.45 19.98 1.41
#